data_75fc0a1be1a6f9d7c6d85b5005c8d381
#
_entry.id   75fc0a1be1a6f9d7c6d85b5005c8d381
#
_cell.length_a   1.000
_cell.length_b   1.000
_cell.length_c   1.000
_cell.angle_alpha   90.00
_cell.angle_beta   90.00
_cell.angle_gamma   90.00
#
_symmetry.space_group_name_H-M   'P 1'
#
loop_
_entity.id
_entity.type
_entity.pdbx_description
1 polymer ?
#
loop_
_entity_poly.entity_id
_entity_poly.type
_entity_poly.pdbx_seq_one_letter_code
_entity_poly.pdbx_strand_id
1 'polypeptide(L)'
;MSPAEQHSDVAIIGAGPAGLTAGYLLGKHGFSVTLVEKDAEQVGGISRTVEHAGFRFDIGGHRFFSKSREVVDLWDELLPNDFIERPRMSRIYYRGKFYDYPLRAFDALRKLGLIESSLCMLSFFRAKLFPNKDVRSFDKWVINQFGERLFGIFFKTYTEKVWGMPCEDMSADWAAQRIKGLSLGKAVFDGIKRSLGLNRRPNDGMQAKTLLESFRYPRKGPGMMWDAARDRILEHGNRFLMGHALHQASWDEAAGHWRITIKAGGGKTRVITADHLISSAPVRELVARLHPMPKSMPNAMALNYRDFLTVALMIRSEDLFPDNWIYIHEDKVKVGRIQNFRSWSPEMVPDEALACVGLEYFCFEGDGLWSSTDEGLIALATAELARLGLCDPRDVVGGAVVRQEKAYPVYDDHYAGHVAAIRAELEARYPTLQMVGRNGMHRYNNQDHAMMTAMLAVRNIVEGRRRHDLWAVNEDAEYHEAGSEGDDAGVAAALRSERLVPRRLKKAA
;
A
#
# COMPACT_ATOMS: atom_id res chain seq x y z
N MET A 1 -19.38 -30.98 -27.76
CA MET A 1 -18.97 -29.73 -28.39
C MET A 1 -18.05 -29.02 -27.40
N SER A 2 -16.79 -28.77 -27.79
CA SER A 2 -15.90 -27.96 -26.99
C SER A 2 -16.53 -26.56 -26.87
N PRO A 3 -16.64 -25.96 -25.67
CA PRO A 3 -17.15 -24.60 -25.56
C PRO A 3 -16.24 -23.70 -26.44
N ALA A 4 -16.86 -22.94 -27.35
CA ALA A 4 -16.15 -22.03 -28.23
C ALA A 4 -15.17 -21.20 -27.38
N GLU A 5 -13.88 -21.19 -27.76
CA GLU A 5 -12.86 -20.35 -27.11
C GLU A 5 -13.33 -18.89 -27.23
N GLN A 6 -13.50 -18.24 -26.10
CA GLN A 6 -13.95 -16.86 -26.08
C GLN A 6 -12.73 -15.94 -26.25
N HIS A 7 -12.71 -15.21 -27.36
CA HIS A 7 -11.70 -14.20 -27.63
C HIS A 7 -12.08 -12.83 -27.07
N SER A 8 -11.10 -12.03 -26.65
CA SER A 8 -11.20 -10.62 -26.32
C SER A 8 -9.90 -9.90 -26.72
N ASP A 9 -9.96 -8.60 -26.97
CA ASP A 9 -8.74 -7.84 -27.30
C ASP A 9 -7.75 -7.88 -26.13
N VAL A 10 -8.26 -7.80 -24.89
CA VAL A 10 -7.43 -7.79 -23.68
C VAL A 10 -7.98 -8.73 -22.61
N ALA A 11 -7.12 -9.60 -22.11
CA ALA A 11 -7.37 -10.33 -20.87
C ALA A 11 -6.65 -9.64 -19.69
N ILE A 12 -7.36 -9.51 -18.57
CA ILE A 12 -6.81 -8.90 -17.34
C ILE A 12 -6.89 -9.90 -16.20
N ILE A 13 -5.78 -10.14 -15.51
CA ILE A 13 -5.71 -11.02 -14.34
C ILE A 13 -5.61 -10.17 -13.07
N GLY A 14 -6.66 -10.28 -12.24
CA GLY A 14 -6.84 -9.59 -10.97
C GLY A 14 -7.70 -8.33 -11.08
N ALA A 15 -8.73 -8.24 -10.22
CA ALA A 15 -9.66 -7.12 -10.08
C ALA A 15 -9.30 -6.20 -8.90
N GLY A 16 -8.02 -6.00 -8.63
CA GLY A 16 -7.54 -4.93 -7.75
C GLY A 16 -7.53 -3.57 -8.45
N PRO A 17 -7.05 -2.49 -7.77
CA PRO A 17 -7.01 -1.14 -8.33
C PRO A 17 -6.42 -1.04 -9.74
N ALA A 18 -5.34 -1.74 -10.02
CA ALA A 18 -4.70 -1.72 -11.34
C ALA A 18 -5.56 -2.40 -12.41
N GLY A 19 -6.08 -3.62 -12.13
CA GLY A 19 -6.87 -4.36 -13.11
C GLY A 19 -8.19 -3.68 -13.44
N LEU A 20 -8.88 -3.14 -12.42
CA LEU A 20 -10.13 -2.39 -12.61
C LEU A 20 -9.91 -1.09 -13.37
N THR A 21 -8.84 -0.35 -13.06
CA THR A 21 -8.47 0.86 -13.83
C THR A 21 -8.20 0.53 -15.30
N ALA A 22 -7.44 -0.54 -15.56
CA ALA A 22 -7.16 -0.96 -16.93
C ALA A 22 -8.43 -1.38 -17.67
N GLY A 23 -9.28 -2.20 -17.04
CA GLY A 23 -10.52 -2.68 -17.63
C GLY A 23 -11.51 -1.56 -17.98
N TYR A 24 -11.65 -0.59 -17.07
CA TYR A 24 -12.50 0.57 -17.27
C TYR A 24 -12.01 1.43 -18.44
N LEU A 25 -10.74 1.80 -18.44
CA LEU A 25 -10.17 2.67 -19.48
C LEU A 25 -10.14 2.00 -20.85
N LEU A 26 -9.82 0.70 -20.93
CA LEU A 26 -9.89 -0.06 -22.18
C LEU A 26 -11.32 -0.11 -22.72
N GLY A 27 -12.32 -0.33 -21.85
CA GLY A 27 -13.74 -0.28 -22.23
C GLY A 27 -14.14 1.08 -22.82
N LYS A 28 -13.66 2.19 -22.22
CA LYS A 28 -13.87 3.55 -22.77
C LYS A 28 -13.24 3.73 -24.16
N HIS A 29 -12.16 3.03 -24.46
CA HIS A 29 -11.53 3.04 -25.77
C HIS A 29 -12.12 2.02 -26.76
N GLY A 30 -13.20 1.32 -26.39
CA GLY A 30 -13.90 0.37 -27.25
C GLY A 30 -13.24 -1.00 -27.39
N PHE A 31 -12.26 -1.33 -26.54
CA PHE A 31 -11.66 -2.66 -26.49
C PHE A 31 -12.58 -3.64 -25.76
N SER A 32 -12.67 -4.86 -26.30
CA SER A 32 -13.30 -5.98 -25.59
C SER A 32 -12.37 -6.52 -24.51
N VAL A 33 -12.84 -6.57 -23.27
CA VAL A 33 -12.06 -6.99 -22.11
C VAL A 33 -12.67 -8.21 -21.43
N THR A 34 -11.84 -9.18 -21.07
CA THR A 34 -12.21 -10.25 -20.14
C THR A 34 -11.34 -10.10 -18.89
N LEU A 35 -11.96 -9.75 -17.77
CA LEU A 35 -11.31 -9.62 -16.47
C LEU A 35 -11.55 -10.88 -15.64
N VAL A 36 -10.47 -11.41 -15.04
CA VAL A 36 -10.47 -12.66 -14.25
C VAL A 36 -10.06 -12.31 -12.82
N GLU A 37 -10.89 -12.69 -11.83
CA GLU A 37 -10.63 -12.47 -10.41
C GLU A 37 -10.80 -13.76 -9.61
N LYS A 38 -9.83 -14.05 -8.73
CA LYS A 38 -9.86 -15.26 -7.90
C LYS A 38 -10.91 -15.21 -6.80
N ASP A 39 -11.20 -14.04 -6.27
CA ASP A 39 -12.29 -13.84 -5.31
C ASP A 39 -13.63 -14.06 -6.03
N ALA A 40 -14.54 -14.79 -5.37
CA ALA A 40 -15.83 -15.12 -5.95
C ALA A 40 -16.87 -14.00 -5.80
N GLU A 41 -16.66 -13.10 -4.83
CA GLU A 41 -17.68 -12.15 -4.38
C GLU A 41 -17.22 -10.69 -4.49
N GLN A 42 -15.95 -10.40 -4.20
CA GLN A 42 -15.48 -9.04 -4.02
C GLN A 42 -14.38 -8.64 -5.01
N VAL A 43 -14.44 -7.40 -5.48
CA VAL A 43 -13.40 -6.74 -6.24
C VAL A 43 -12.61 -5.76 -5.36
N GLY A 44 -11.58 -5.11 -5.91
CA GLY A 44 -10.78 -4.11 -5.19
C GLY A 44 -9.49 -4.66 -4.56
N GLY A 45 -9.31 -5.98 -4.53
CA GLY A 45 -8.11 -6.59 -3.95
C GLY A 45 -7.90 -6.16 -2.50
N ILE A 46 -6.69 -5.70 -2.13
CA ILE A 46 -6.43 -5.20 -0.76
C ILE A 46 -7.13 -3.87 -0.44
N SER A 47 -7.59 -3.14 -1.46
CA SER A 47 -8.30 -1.86 -1.29
C SER A 47 -9.82 -2.03 -1.22
N ARG A 48 -10.32 -3.25 -1.03
CA ARG A 48 -11.74 -3.50 -0.80
C ARG A 48 -12.16 -3.07 0.60
N THR A 49 -13.44 -2.79 0.76
CA THR A 49 -14.08 -2.59 2.06
C THR A 49 -14.91 -3.83 2.40
N VAL A 50 -14.75 -4.33 3.61
CA VAL A 50 -15.50 -5.49 4.11
C VAL A 50 -16.71 -4.98 4.87
N GLU A 51 -17.86 -5.62 4.67
CA GLU A 51 -19.06 -5.38 5.44
C GLU A 51 -19.37 -6.57 6.34
N HIS A 52 -19.61 -6.31 7.64
CA HIS A 52 -19.98 -7.32 8.61
C HIS A 52 -20.96 -6.74 9.63
N ALA A 53 -22.14 -7.33 9.76
CA ALA A 53 -23.19 -6.91 10.71
C ALA A 53 -23.51 -5.39 10.66
N GLY A 54 -23.50 -4.80 9.45
CA GLY A 54 -23.73 -3.37 9.23
C GLY A 54 -22.54 -2.47 9.44
N PHE A 55 -21.42 -2.96 9.97
CA PHE A 55 -20.14 -2.26 10.06
C PHE A 55 -19.36 -2.44 8.77
N ARG A 56 -18.59 -1.40 8.42
CA ARG A 56 -17.65 -1.41 7.31
C ARG A 56 -16.23 -1.17 7.81
N PHE A 57 -15.28 -1.90 7.25
CA PHE A 57 -13.87 -1.73 7.58
C PHE A 57 -12.98 -2.11 6.40
N ASP A 58 -11.84 -1.45 6.31
CA ASP A 58 -10.88 -1.68 5.25
C ASP A 58 -9.82 -2.69 5.65
N ILE A 59 -9.21 -3.31 4.65
CA ILE A 59 -8.03 -4.16 4.84
C ILE A 59 -6.79 -3.27 4.79
N GLY A 60 -6.50 -2.61 5.93
CA GLY A 60 -5.48 -1.56 6.02
C GLY A 60 -6.01 -0.16 5.73
N GLY A 61 -5.18 0.87 5.90
CA GLY A 61 -5.57 2.26 5.69
C GLY A 61 -5.39 2.69 4.23
N HIS A 62 -6.47 3.10 3.59
CA HIS A 62 -6.49 3.51 2.17
C HIS A 62 -6.95 4.95 2.01
N ARG A 63 -6.09 5.91 2.37
CA ARG A 63 -6.38 7.34 2.10
C ARG A 63 -6.31 7.63 0.59
N PHE A 64 -7.19 8.50 0.12
CA PHE A 64 -7.20 8.99 -1.26
C PHE A 64 -6.41 10.28 -1.34
N PHE A 65 -5.20 10.15 -1.82
CA PHE A 65 -4.27 11.23 -2.10
C PHE A 65 -3.42 10.82 -3.28
N SER A 66 -3.29 11.71 -4.27
CA SER A 66 -2.36 11.54 -5.39
C SER A 66 -1.84 12.89 -5.86
N LYS A 67 -0.59 12.93 -6.29
CA LYS A 67 -0.01 14.08 -7.02
C LYS A 67 -0.37 14.06 -8.51
N SER A 68 -0.91 12.95 -9.00
CA SER A 68 -1.35 12.83 -10.38
C SER A 68 -2.77 13.34 -10.57
N ARG A 69 -2.92 14.40 -11.36
CA ARG A 69 -4.22 14.94 -11.73
C ARG A 69 -5.10 13.90 -12.42
N GLU A 70 -4.52 13.10 -13.30
CA GLU A 70 -5.25 12.07 -14.04
C GLU A 70 -5.86 11.00 -13.11
N VAL A 71 -5.15 10.63 -12.05
CA VAL A 71 -5.67 9.69 -11.04
C VAL A 71 -6.81 10.34 -10.27
N VAL A 72 -6.67 11.61 -9.88
CA VAL A 72 -7.72 12.35 -9.15
C VAL A 72 -8.95 12.52 -10.04
N ASP A 73 -8.77 12.91 -11.29
CA ASP A 73 -9.86 13.06 -12.25
C ASP A 73 -10.63 11.74 -12.45
N LEU A 74 -9.92 10.60 -12.47
CA LEU A 74 -10.56 9.28 -12.54
C LEU A 74 -11.32 8.93 -11.27
N TRP A 75 -10.84 9.31 -10.09
CA TRP A 75 -11.62 9.16 -8.85
C TRP A 75 -12.94 9.93 -8.92
N ASP A 76 -12.88 11.19 -9.36
CA ASP A 76 -14.06 12.04 -9.51
C ASP A 76 -15.04 11.54 -10.59
N GLU A 77 -14.52 10.92 -11.63
CA GLU A 77 -15.33 10.28 -12.68
C GLU A 77 -16.05 9.03 -12.17
N LEU A 78 -15.38 8.19 -11.36
CA LEU A 78 -15.97 6.96 -10.83
C LEU A 78 -16.93 7.22 -9.67
N LEU A 79 -16.61 8.17 -8.79
CA LEU A 79 -17.40 8.54 -7.63
C LEU A 79 -17.59 10.08 -7.53
N PRO A 80 -18.47 10.68 -8.34
CA PRO A 80 -18.56 12.13 -8.46
C PRO A 80 -19.05 12.84 -7.18
N ASN A 81 -19.78 12.17 -6.29
CA ASN A 81 -20.42 12.79 -5.11
C ASN A 81 -20.15 12.05 -3.79
N ASP A 82 -19.31 11.04 -3.78
CA ASP A 82 -19.18 10.13 -2.64
C ASP A 82 -17.86 10.25 -1.88
N PHE A 83 -17.01 11.20 -2.25
CA PHE A 83 -15.84 11.56 -1.48
C PHE A 83 -16.15 12.58 -0.41
N ILE A 84 -15.68 12.32 0.80
CA ILE A 84 -15.67 13.26 1.92
C ILE A 84 -14.25 13.66 2.26
N GLU A 85 -14.06 14.89 2.71
CA GLU A 85 -12.79 15.33 3.28
C GLU A 85 -12.69 14.95 4.75
N ARG A 86 -11.57 14.37 5.14
CA ARG A 86 -11.30 13.96 6.51
C ARG A 86 -10.01 14.59 7.02
N PRO A 87 -10.03 15.16 8.24
CA PRO A 87 -8.81 15.62 8.87
C PRO A 87 -7.90 14.42 9.11
N ARG A 88 -6.62 14.57 8.79
CA ARG A 88 -5.62 13.54 9.08
C ARG A 88 -5.21 13.63 10.53
N MET A 89 -5.54 12.61 11.29
CA MET A 89 -5.02 12.45 12.64
C MET A 89 -4.36 11.08 12.77
N SER A 90 -3.06 11.07 13.03
CA SER A 90 -2.31 9.83 13.26
C SER A 90 -1.23 10.08 14.31
N ARG A 91 -1.05 9.12 15.21
CA ARG A 91 -0.08 9.20 16.29
C ARG A 91 0.70 7.89 16.43
N ILE A 92 1.82 7.97 17.14
CA ILE A 92 2.59 6.82 17.61
C ILE A 92 2.24 6.59 19.06
N TYR A 93 1.91 5.35 19.44
CA TYR A 93 1.72 4.93 20.83
C TYR A 93 2.98 4.22 21.32
N TYR A 94 3.57 4.72 22.40
CA TYR A 94 4.72 4.14 23.06
C TYR A 94 4.71 4.42 24.57
N ARG A 95 4.79 3.37 25.39
CA ARG A 95 4.80 3.41 26.86
C ARG A 95 3.68 4.25 27.47
N GLY A 96 2.44 4.02 27.04
CA GLY A 96 1.26 4.73 27.54
C GLY A 96 1.12 6.19 27.07
N LYS A 97 1.95 6.63 26.12
CA LYS A 97 1.94 8.01 25.61
C LYS A 97 1.75 8.04 24.11
N PHE A 98 1.07 9.09 23.65
CA PHE A 98 0.90 9.39 22.23
C PHE A 98 1.91 10.44 21.76
N TYR A 99 2.58 10.16 20.64
CA TYR A 99 3.50 11.05 19.97
C TYR A 99 2.94 11.40 18.60
N ASP A 100 3.14 12.64 18.16
CA ASP A 100 2.69 13.08 16.85
C ASP A 100 3.37 12.29 15.72
N TYR A 101 2.60 11.96 14.69
CA TYR A 101 3.16 11.40 13.46
C TYR A 101 2.89 12.33 12.27
N PRO A 102 3.93 12.73 11.55
CA PRO A 102 5.34 12.40 11.72
C PRO A 102 5.92 12.93 13.02
N LEU A 103 6.95 12.24 13.47
CA LEU A 103 7.60 12.51 14.74
C LEU A 103 8.16 13.95 14.77
N ARG A 104 7.66 14.78 15.69
CA ARG A 104 8.19 16.10 15.97
C ARG A 104 9.26 15.98 17.05
N ALA A 105 10.52 16.22 16.70
CA ALA A 105 11.65 15.97 17.60
C ALA A 105 11.50 16.62 18.98
N PHE A 106 11.07 17.89 19.06
CA PHE A 106 10.91 18.60 20.32
C PHE A 106 9.77 18.02 21.18
N ASP A 107 8.62 17.69 20.56
CA ASP A 107 7.50 17.08 21.26
C ASP A 107 7.88 15.67 21.77
N ALA A 108 8.55 14.89 20.92
CA ALA A 108 9.04 13.57 21.30
C ALA A 108 9.98 13.61 22.51
N LEU A 109 10.98 14.48 22.47
CA LEU A 109 11.93 14.64 23.58
C LEU A 109 11.23 15.11 24.87
N ARG A 110 10.30 16.06 24.79
CA ARG A 110 9.51 16.52 25.92
C ARG A 110 8.69 15.38 26.55
N LYS A 111 8.01 14.58 25.73
CA LYS A 111 7.16 13.46 26.18
C LYS A 111 7.96 12.27 26.71
N LEU A 112 9.19 12.05 26.21
CA LEU A 112 10.12 11.04 26.72
C LEU A 112 10.60 11.37 28.14
N GLY A 113 10.68 12.64 28.51
CA GLY A 113 11.20 13.12 29.80
C GLY A 113 12.72 13.37 29.77
N LEU A 114 13.22 14.06 30.80
CA LEU A 114 14.59 14.59 30.81
C LEU A 114 15.67 13.52 30.67
N ILE A 115 15.56 12.43 31.41
CA ILE A 115 16.58 11.36 31.43
C ILE A 115 16.66 10.70 30.04
N GLU A 116 15.52 10.23 29.53
CA GLU A 116 15.47 9.53 28.24
C GLU A 116 15.90 10.46 27.08
N SER A 117 15.48 11.73 27.14
CA SER A 117 15.88 12.73 26.14
C SER A 117 17.37 13.02 26.15
N SER A 118 18.00 13.10 27.35
CA SER A 118 19.44 13.26 27.46
C SER A 118 20.20 12.08 26.89
N LEU A 119 19.74 10.87 27.13
CA LEU A 119 20.31 9.64 26.56
C LEU A 119 20.15 9.59 25.03
N CYS A 120 19.00 10.03 24.51
CA CYS A 120 18.76 10.15 23.08
C CYS A 120 19.73 11.15 22.43
N MET A 121 19.93 12.31 23.05
CA MET A 121 20.87 13.32 22.57
C MET A 121 22.32 12.84 22.59
N LEU A 122 22.74 12.19 23.67
CA LEU A 122 24.08 11.61 23.76
C LEU A 122 24.30 10.55 22.68
N SER A 123 23.32 9.67 22.47
CA SER A 123 23.35 8.65 21.42
C SER A 123 23.41 9.26 20.01
N PHE A 124 22.67 10.34 19.78
CA PHE A 124 22.69 11.08 18.53
C PHE A 124 24.08 11.69 18.25
N PHE A 125 24.67 12.40 19.23
CA PHE A 125 26.01 12.99 19.06
C PHE A 125 27.08 11.91 18.85
N ARG A 126 27.00 10.79 19.59
CA ARG A 126 27.90 9.65 19.38
C ARG A 126 27.81 9.11 17.93
N ALA A 127 26.59 8.93 17.40
CA ALA A 127 26.40 8.46 16.03
C ALA A 127 26.94 9.46 14.98
N LYS A 128 26.89 10.76 15.26
CA LYS A 128 27.47 11.79 14.37
C LYS A 128 28.99 11.84 14.44
N LEU A 129 29.58 11.61 15.62
CA LEU A 129 31.03 11.59 15.79
C LEU A 129 31.69 10.30 15.29
N PHE A 130 30.97 9.18 15.46
CA PHE A 130 31.42 7.85 15.10
C PHE A 130 30.37 7.13 14.23
N PRO A 131 30.13 7.57 12.98
CA PRO A 131 29.12 6.97 12.13
C PRO A 131 29.53 5.58 11.68
N ASN A 132 28.55 4.69 11.52
CA ASN A 132 28.74 3.40 10.87
C ASN A 132 29.19 3.64 9.42
N LYS A 133 30.30 3.03 9.03
CA LYS A 133 30.86 3.14 7.67
C LYS A 133 30.10 2.29 6.65
N ASP A 134 29.63 1.14 7.07
CA ASP A 134 28.79 0.26 6.27
C ASP A 134 27.32 0.59 6.54
N VAL A 135 26.68 1.27 5.62
CA VAL A 135 25.28 1.71 5.71
C VAL A 135 24.35 0.96 4.77
N ARG A 136 24.65 -0.30 4.45
CA ARG A 136 23.82 -1.12 3.57
C ARG A 136 22.52 -1.57 4.23
N SER A 137 22.49 -1.70 5.58
CA SER A 137 21.31 -2.13 6.33
C SER A 137 20.52 -0.94 6.89
N PHE A 138 19.22 -1.18 7.08
CA PHE A 138 18.26 -0.20 7.59
C PHE A 138 18.66 0.36 8.96
N ASP A 139 19.03 -0.53 9.90
CA ASP A 139 19.41 -0.14 11.26
C ASP A 139 20.59 0.83 11.26
N LYS A 140 21.68 0.51 10.55
CA LYS A 140 22.90 1.34 10.49
C LYS A 140 22.62 2.69 9.84
N TRP A 141 21.78 2.69 8.80
CA TRP A 141 21.38 3.95 8.16
C TRP A 141 20.59 4.84 9.12
N VAL A 142 19.57 4.30 9.79
CA VAL A 142 18.73 5.07 10.74
C VAL A 142 19.54 5.49 11.97
N ILE A 143 20.39 4.63 12.52
CA ILE A 143 21.27 4.95 13.65
C ILE A 143 22.17 6.13 13.31
N ASN A 144 22.77 6.18 12.12
CA ASN A 144 23.58 7.30 11.68
C ASN A 144 22.81 8.63 11.59
N GLN A 145 21.50 8.57 11.32
CA GLN A 145 20.64 9.75 11.24
C GLN A 145 20.13 10.21 12.61
N PHE A 146 19.72 9.30 13.47
CA PHE A 146 18.94 9.61 14.67
C PHE A 146 19.58 9.15 15.98
N GLY A 147 20.64 8.33 15.93
CA GLY A 147 21.24 7.68 17.08
C GLY A 147 20.53 6.38 17.46
N GLU A 148 21.27 5.46 18.08
CA GLU A 148 20.80 4.11 18.44
C GLU A 148 19.59 4.14 19.38
N ARG A 149 19.55 5.14 20.32
CA ARG A 149 18.45 5.21 21.30
C ARG A 149 17.11 5.54 20.66
N LEU A 150 17.06 6.55 19.79
CA LEU A 150 15.86 6.91 19.04
C LEU A 150 15.46 5.84 18.03
N PHE A 151 16.44 5.17 17.40
CA PHE A 151 16.19 4.01 16.55
C PHE A 151 15.44 2.93 17.34
N GLY A 152 15.92 2.55 18.51
CA GLY A 152 15.28 1.53 19.36
C GLY A 152 13.85 1.89 19.78
N ILE A 153 13.58 3.18 20.06
CA ILE A 153 12.27 3.65 20.52
C ILE A 153 11.25 3.75 19.37
N PHE A 154 11.61 4.42 18.28
CA PHE A 154 10.66 4.85 17.25
C PHE A 154 10.77 4.12 15.91
N PHE A 155 11.76 3.25 15.73
CA PHE A 155 11.92 2.58 14.45
C PHE A 155 11.96 1.05 14.58
N LYS A 156 12.80 0.50 15.46
CA LYS A 156 13.08 -0.92 15.52
C LYS A 156 11.83 -1.77 15.71
N THR A 157 11.14 -1.62 16.84
CA THR A 157 10.01 -2.50 17.20
C THR A 157 8.90 -2.52 16.14
N TYR A 158 8.50 -1.34 15.66
CA TYR A 158 7.45 -1.25 14.64
C TYR A 158 7.90 -1.84 13.31
N THR A 159 9.12 -1.52 12.86
CA THR A 159 9.66 -2.00 11.60
C THR A 159 9.78 -3.53 11.58
N GLU A 160 10.31 -4.12 12.66
CA GLU A 160 10.44 -5.57 12.80
C GLU A 160 9.07 -6.27 12.86
N LYS A 161 8.06 -5.67 13.50
CA LYS A 161 6.68 -6.18 13.45
C LYS A 161 6.13 -6.22 12.02
N VAL A 162 6.28 -5.11 11.29
CA VAL A 162 5.74 -4.97 9.93
C VAL A 162 6.40 -5.96 8.97
N TRP A 163 7.72 -6.05 9.00
CA TRP A 163 8.46 -6.83 8.01
C TRP A 163 8.76 -8.27 8.42
N GLY A 164 8.66 -8.58 9.73
CA GLY A 164 8.90 -9.93 10.25
C GLY A 164 10.35 -10.39 10.12
N MET A 165 11.28 -9.44 10.02
CA MET A 165 12.72 -9.67 9.94
C MET A 165 13.47 -8.64 10.78
N PRO A 166 14.67 -8.95 11.28
CA PRO A 166 15.53 -8.00 11.98
C PRO A 166 15.87 -6.79 11.10
N CYS A 167 15.96 -5.60 11.70
CA CYS A 167 16.32 -4.38 10.96
C CYS A 167 17.71 -4.43 10.32
N GLU A 168 18.61 -5.29 10.81
CA GLU A 168 19.95 -5.52 10.27
C GLU A 168 19.94 -6.27 8.93
N ASP A 169 18.89 -7.06 8.68
CA ASP A 169 18.71 -7.83 7.43
C ASP A 169 17.92 -7.06 6.36
N MET A 170 17.47 -5.83 6.69
CA MET A 170 16.71 -4.99 5.76
C MET A 170 17.63 -4.06 4.98
N SER A 171 17.34 -3.87 3.68
CA SER A 171 18.08 -2.93 2.84
C SER A 171 17.91 -1.48 3.30
N ALA A 172 19.01 -0.72 3.31
CA ALA A 172 19.01 0.73 3.59
C ALA A 172 18.22 1.52 2.53
N ASP A 173 18.10 1.02 1.31
CA ASP A 173 17.35 1.69 0.23
C ASP A 173 15.89 1.90 0.60
N TRP A 174 15.31 0.93 1.33
CA TRP A 174 13.95 1.04 1.84
C TRP A 174 13.82 2.20 2.86
N ALA A 175 14.80 2.33 3.77
CA ALA A 175 14.86 3.43 4.74
C ALA A 175 14.98 4.78 4.05
N ALA A 176 15.90 4.87 3.09
CA ALA A 176 16.15 6.08 2.34
C ALA A 176 14.90 6.57 1.57
N GLN A 177 14.09 5.66 1.06
CA GLN A 177 12.85 6.01 0.37
C GLN A 177 11.76 6.56 1.31
N ARG A 178 11.72 6.11 2.57
CA ARG A 178 10.62 6.43 3.50
C ARG A 178 10.93 7.49 4.53
N ILE A 179 12.20 7.69 4.88
CA ILE A 179 12.62 8.55 5.99
C ILE A 179 13.29 9.83 5.46
N LYS A 180 13.40 10.04 4.15
CA LYS A 180 13.93 11.26 3.56
C LYS A 180 13.12 12.48 4.01
N GLY A 181 13.85 13.53 4.47
CA GLY A 181 13.27 14.79 4.92
C GLY A 181 13.19 14.97 6.43
N LEU A 182 13.33 13.93 7.24
CA LEU A 182 13.47 14.05 8.69
C LEU A 182 14.94 14.33 9.05
N SER A 183 15.29 15.59 9.31
CA SER A 183 16.60 15.98 9.83
C SER A 183 16.49 16.34 11.31
N LEU A 184 16.80 15.38 12.20
CA LEU A 184 16.84 15.63 13.63
C LEU A 184 17.89 16.71 13.97
N GLY A 185 19.02 16.70 13.29
CA GLY A 185 20.08 17.71 13.48
C GLY A 185 19.58 19.13 13.25
N LYS A 186 18.82 19.36 12.18
CA LYS A 186 18.24 20.68 11.88
C LYS A 186 17.17 21.05 12.90
N ALA A 187 16.28 20.13 13.27
CA ALA A 187 15.24 20.37 14.26
C ALA A 187 15.79 20.66 15.66
N VAL A 188 16.85 19.95 16.09
CA VAL A 188 17.54 20.18 17.36
C VAL A 188 18.29 21.52 17.33
N PHE A 189 19.00 21.83 16.24
CA PHE A 189 19.74 23.09 16.09
C PHE A 189 18.80 24.31 16.08
N ASP A 190 17.67 24.21 15.41
CA ASP A 190 16.63 25.24 15.40
C ASP A 190 15.93 25.37 16.76
N GLY A 191 15.76 24.26 17.49
CA GLY A 191 15.27 24.26 18.87
C GLY A 191 16.23 24.96 19.84
N ILE A 192 17.53 24.69 19.73
CA ILE A 192 18.55 25.35 20.53
C ILE A 192 18.67 26.85 20.20
N LYS A 193 18.65 27.24 18.93
CA LYS A 193 18.60 28.63 18.51
C LYS A 193 17.39 29.39 19.07
N ARG A 194 16.20 28.76 19.11
CA ARG A 194 15.01 29.35 19.70
C ARG A 194 15.11 29.53 21.21
N SER A 195 15.67 28.53 21.93
CA SER A 195 15.85 28.61 23.38
C SER A 195 16.91 29.63 23.80
N LEU A 196 17.89 29.92 22.91
CA LEU A 196 18.89 30.94 23.11
C LEU A 196 18.48 32.33 22.62
N GLY A 197 17.25 32.54 22.17
CA GLY A 197 16.75 33.83 21.74
C GLY A 197 17.35 34.39 20.45
N LEU A 198 18.08 33.56 19.70
CA LEU A 198 18.85 33.98 18.53
C LEU A 198 18.05 34.13 17.23
N ASN A 199 16.75 33.79 17.23
CA ASN A 199 15.86 33.94 16.07
C ASN A 199 14.57 34.68 16.48
N ARG A 200 14.56 35.99 16.24
CA ARG A 200 13.37 36.86 16.29
C ARG A 200 12.78 37.06 14.88
N ARG A 201 12.31 36.00 14.21
CA ARG A 201 11.41 36.14 13.06
C ARG A 201 10.14 35.36 13.32
N PRO A 202 8.96 36.00 13.36
CA PRO A 202 7.71 35.35 13.70
C PRO A 202 7.14 34.42 12.61
N ASN A 203 7.79 34.27 11.46
CA ASN A 203 7.19 33.63 10.29
C ASN A 203 8.06 32.62 9.54
N ASP A 204 9.17 32.17 10.11
CA ASP A 204 9.82 30.96 9.58
C ASP A 204 9.51 29.78 10.52
N GLY A 205 8.25 29.45 10.65
CA GLY A 205 7.85 28.11 10.93
C GLY A 205 8.38 27.25 9.79
N MET A 206 9.54 26.60 10.02
CA MET A 206 9.89 25.44 9.24
C MET A 206 8.89 24.35 9.65
N GLN A 207 7.67 24.49 9.13
CA GLN A 207 6.79 23.37 8.95
C GLN A 207 7.64 22.32 8.22
N ALA A 208 7.84 21.18 8.84
CA ALA A 208 8.12 19.97 8.09
C ALA A 208 7.15 20.05 6.90
N LYS A 209 7.69 20.10 5.67
CA LYS A 209 6.96 20.28 4.43
C LYS A 209 5.62 19.58 4.57
N THR A 210 4.58 20.35 4.50
CA THR A 210 3.20 20.13 4.88
C THR A 210 2.79 18.69 4.66
N LEU A 211 2.68 17.98 5.75
CA LEU A 211 1.87 16.78 5.81
C LEU A 211 0.47 17.19 5.42
N LEU A 212 -0.17 16.36 4.62
CA LEU A 212 -1.56 16.49 4.34
C LEU A 212 -2.32 16.66 5.65
N GLU A 213 -2.90 17.83 5.85
CA GLU A 213 -3.78 18.11 6.99
C GLU A 213 -5.12 17.42 6.84
N SER A 214 -5.54 17.14 5.59
CA SER A 214 -6.73 16.41 5.23
C SER A 214 -6.48 15.43 4.08
N PHE A 215 -7.36 14.47 3.90
CA PHE A 215 -7.38 13.55 2.76
C PHE A 215 -8.82 13.26 2.35
N ARG A 216 -8.99 12.86 1.10
CA ARG A 216 -10.29 12.41 0.60
C ARG A 216 -10.49 10.93 0.95
N TYR A 217 -11.76 10.59 1.20
CA TYR A 217 -12.13 9.21 1.50
C TYR A 217 -13.56 8.94 1.02
N PRO A 218 -13.83 7.80 0.34
CA PRO A 218 -15.19 7.43 -0.03
C PRO A 218 -16.01 7.16 1.23
N ARG A 219 -17.23 7.74 1.30
CA ARG A 219 -18.05 7.72 2.53
C ARG A 219 -18.28 6.34 3.14
N LYS A 220 -18.32 5.28 2.33
CA LYS A 220 -18.50 3.88 2.77
C LYS A 220 -17.25 3.03 2.54
N GLY A 221 -16.09 3.66 2.46
CA GLY A 221 -14.80 2.99 2.23
C GLY A 221 -14.39 2.90 0.76
N PRO A 222 -13.10 2.60 0.49
CA PRO A 222 -12.53 2.54 -0.86
C PRO A 222 -13.19 1.50 -1.76
N GLY A 223 -13.79 0.45 -1.19
CA GLY A 223 -14.54 -0.57 -1.94
C GLY A 223 -15.61 0.02 -2.85
N MET A 224 -16.29 1.12 -2.43
CA MET A 224 -17.28 1.81 -3.27
C MET A 224 -16.75 2.17 -4.65
N MET A 225 -15.52 2.66 -4.73
CA MET A 225 -14.94 3.08 -6.01
C MET A 225 -14.64 1.86 -6.90
N TRP A 226 -14.22 0.78 -6.29
CA TRP A 226 -13.90 -0.44 -7.04
C TRP A 226 -15.15 -1.17 -7.52
N ASP A 227 -16.22 -1.14 -6.74
CA ASP A 227 -17.54 -1.61 -7.19
C ASP A 227 -18.08 -0.76 -8.34
N ALA A 228 -18.00 0.58 -8.23
CA ALA A 228 -18.38 1.48 -9.32
C ALA A 228 -17.54 1.23 -10.58
N ALA A 229 -16.24 0.99 -10.46
CA ALA A 229 -15.38 0.65 -11.60
C ALA A 229 -15.80 -0.67 -12.26
N ARG A 230 -16.13 -1.71 -11.46
CA ARG A 230 -16.68 -2.98 -11.97
C ARG A 230 -17.97 -2.76 -12.77
N ASP A 231 -18.90 -2.01 -12.19
CA ASP A 231 -20.19 -1.77 -12.80
C ASP A 231 -20.05 -1.02 -14.13
N ARG A 232 -19.17 -0.01 -14.20
CA ARG A 232 -18.84 0.70 -15.45
C ARG A 232 -18.20 -0.21 -16.52
N ILE A 233 -17.33 -1.15 -16.10
CA ILE A 233 -16.74 -2.13 -17.02
C ILE A 233 -17.84 -3.02 -17.61
N LEU A 234 -18.80 -3.45 -16.81
CA LEU A 234 -19.96 -4.25 -17.27
C LEU A 234 -20.89 -3.45 -18.18
N GLU A 235 -21.15 -2.17 -17.88
CA GLU A 235 -21.92 -1.26 -18.74
C GLU A 235 -21.31 -1.10 -20.13
N HIS A 236 -19.99 -1.18 -20.26
CA HIS A 236 -19.29 -1.19 -21.56
C HIS A 236 -19.39 -2.55 -22.29
N GLY A 237 -20.15 -3.51 -21.78
CA GLY A 237 -20.32 -4.84 -22.39
C GLY A 237 -19.16 -5.80 -22.17
N ASN A 238 -18.22 -5.46 -21.29
CA ASN A 238 -17.07 -6.29 -20.95
C ASN A 238 -17.43 -7.40 -19.96
N ARG A 239 -16.54 -8.36 -19.78
CA ARG A 239 -16.83 -9.58 -19.00
C ARG A 239 -16.00 -9.66 -17.73
N PHE A 240 -16.65 -10.09 -16.66
CA PHE A 240 -16.02 -10.49 -15.41
C PHE A 240 -16.16 -12.00 -15.18
N LEU A 241 -15.06 -12.63 -14.82
CA LEU A 241 -15.00 -14.05 -14.44
C LEU A 241 -14.52 -14.10 -12.99
N MET A 242 -15.47 -13.89 -12.06
CA MET A 242 -15.24 -13.98 -10.62
C MET A 242 -15.06 -15.45 -10.20
N GLY A 243 -14.34 -15.70 -9.10
CA GLY A 243 -14.05 -17.04 -8.60
C GLY A 243 -13.13 -17.88 -9.48
N HIS A 244 -12.40 -17.24 -10.38
CA HIS A 244 -11.47 -17.90 -11.30
C HIS A 244 -10.04 -17.40 -11.10
N ALA A 245 -9.11 -18.34 -10.98
CA ALA A 245 -7.68 -18.03 -10.91
C ALA A 245 -6.98 -18.39 -12.22
N LEU A 246 -5.90 -17.67 -12.56
CA LEU A 246 -5.00 -18.04 -13.64
C LEU A 246 -4.41 -19.43 -13.34
N HIS A 247 -4.58 -20.38 -14.26
CA HIS A 247 -4.01 -21.71 -14.17
C HIS A 247 -2.78 -21.87 -15.08
N GLN A 248 -2.89 -21.37 -16.31
CA GLN A 248 -1.80 -21.38 -17.29
C GLN A 248 -2.00 -20.26 -18.31
N ALA A 249 -0.93 -19.63 -18.78
CA ALA A 249 -0.94 -18.73 -19.91
C ALA A 249 0.20 -19.07 -20.86
N SER A 250 -0.12 -19.12 -22.15
CA SER A 250 0.86 -19.33 -23.22
C SER A 250 0.66 -18.32 -24.33
N TRP A 251 1.77 -17.79 -24.85
CA TRP A 251 1.78 -16.94 -26.02
C TRP A 251 1.94 -17.82 -27.28
N ASP A 252 0.99 -17.73 -28.17
CA ASP A 252 1.07 -18.37 -29.49
C ASP A 252 1.65 -17.35 -30.47
N GLU A 253 2.91 -17.50 -30.81
CA GLU A 253 3.64 -16.58 -31.66
C GLU A 253 3.12 -16.61 -33.12
N ALA A 254 2.66 -17.78 -33.59
CA ALA A 254 2.13 -17.95 -34.93
C ALA A 254 0.74 -17.33 -35.08
N ALA A 255 -0.09 -17.45 -34.05
CA ALA A 255 -1.43 -16.87 -34.03
C ALA A 255 -1.46 -15.41 -33.53
N GLY A 256 -0.39 -14.94 -32.89
CA GLY A 256 -0.27 -13.57 -32.37
C GLY A 256 -1.18 -13.27 -31.18
N HIS A 257 -1.57 -14.29 -30.42
CA HIS A 257 -2.45 -14.11 -29.26
C HIS A 257 -2.10 -15.01 -28.07
N TRP A 258 -2.63 -14.64 -26.90
CA TRP A 258 -2.55 -15.42 -25.67
C TRP A 258 -3.63 -16.49 -25.63
N ARG A 259 -3.23 -17.68 -25.18
CA ARG A 259 -4.13 -18.76 -24.76
C ARG A 259 -4.05 -18.88 -23.24
N ILE A 260 -5.15 -18.59 -22.55
CA ILE A 260 -5.19 -18.45 -21.10
C ILE A 260 -6.17 -19.47 -20.54
N THR A 261 -5.68 -20.42 -19.75
CA THR A 261 -6.49 -21.36 -18.99
C THR A 261 -6.74 -20.79 -17.61
N ILE A 262 -7.99 -20.66 -17.24
CA ILE A 262 -8.44 -20.24 -15.90
C ILE A 262 -9.13 -21.39 -15.20
N LYS A 263 -9.10 -21.41 -13.87
CA LYS A 263 -9.66 -22.47 -13.04
C LYS A 263 -10.57 -21.88 -11.97
N ALA A 264 -11.81 -22.37 -11.92
CA ALA A 264 -12.77 -22.05 -10.86
C ALA A 264 -12.45 -22.80 -9.55
N GLY A 265 -12.94 -22.30 -8.42
CA GLY A 265 -12.78 -22.94 -7.11
C GLY A 265 -13.25 -24.39 -7.05
N GLY A 266 -14.27 -24.76 -7.85
CA GLY A 266 -14.73 -26.15 -8.01
C GLY A 266 -13.91 -27.03 -8.96
N GLY A 267 -12.72 -26.58 -9.40
CA GLY A 267 -11.80 -27.35 -10.23
C GLY A 267 -12.07 -27.30 -11.74
N LYS A 268 -13.19 -26.76 -12.19
CA LYS A 268 -13.51 -26.61 -13.62
C LYS A 268 -12.57 -25.60 -14.27
N THR A 269 -12.03 -25.99 -15.43
CA THR A 269 -11.18 -25.12 -16.22
C THR A 269 -11.94 -24.54 -17.41
N ARG A 270 -11.53 -23.34 -17.82
CA ARG A 270 -12.03 -22.65 -19.02
C ARG A 270 -10.85 -22.05 -19.76
N VAL A 271 -10.90 -22.01 -21.07
CA VAL A 271 -9.91 -21.37 -21.92
C VAL A 271 -10.50 -20.09 -22.50
N ILE A 272 -9.73 -19.01 -22.41
CA ILE A 272 -9.98 -17.74 -23.08
C ILE A 272 -8.76 -17.36 -23.93
N THR A 273 -8.95 -16.59 -24.98
CA THR A 273 -7.87 -16.06 -25.82
C THR A 273 -7.89 -14.53 -25.82
N ALA A 274 -6.72 -13.90 -26.00
CA ALA A 274 -6.63 -12.45 -26.02
C ALA A 274 -5.36 -12.00 -26.77
N ASP A 275 -5.41 -10.83 -27.42
CA ASP A 275 -4.24 -10.25 -28.09
C ASP A 275 -3.25 -9.68 -27.09
N HIS A 276 -3.76 -9.12 -25.99
CA HIS A 276 -2.98 -8.56 -24.89
C HIS A 276 -3.29 -9.24 -23.54
N LEU A 277 -2.29 -9.33 -22.69
CA LEU A 277 -2.43 -9.81 -21.31
C LEU A 277 -1.93 -8.75 -20.35
N ILE A 278 -2.81 -8.26 -19.46
CA ILE A 278 -2.46 -7.43 -18.32
C ILE A 278 -2.53 -8.29 -17.06
N SER A 279 -1.49 -8.28 -16.23
CA SER A 279 -1.48 -9.03 -14.98
C SER A 279 -1.15 -8.15 -13.78
N SER A 280 -2.06 -8.11 -12.80
CA SER A 280 -1.83 -7.57 -11.47
C SER A 280 -1.65 -8.68 -10.41
N ALA A 281 -1.72 -9.95 -10.84
CA ALA A 281 -1.42 -11.10 -9.99
C ALA A 281 0.04 -11.05 -9.51
N PRO A 282 0.36 -11.63 -8.34
CA PRO A 282 1.75 -11.68 -7.87
C PRO A 282 2.67 -12.22 -8.96
N VAL A 283 3.75 -11.49 -9.26
CA VAL A 283 4.66 -11.83 -10.37
C VAL A 283 5.21 -13.26 -10.23
N ARG A 284 5.46 -13.71 -8.99
CA ARG A 284 5.83 -15.09 -8.68
C ARG A 284 4.79 -16.08 -9.23
N GLU A 285 3.51 -15.79 -9.06
CA GLU A 285 2.43 -16.64 -9.53
C GLU A 285 2.24 -16.57 -11.03
N LEU A 286 2.37 -15.39 -11.63
CA LEU A 286 2.32 -15.22 -13.08
C LEU A 286 3.42 -16.04 -13.75
N VAL A 287 4.67 -15.87 -13.33
CA VAL A 287 5.84 -16.56 -13.92
C VAL A 287 5.69 -18.09 -13.80
N ALA A 288 5.20 -18.58 -12.65
CA ALA A 288 4.95 -20.01 -12.43
C ALA A 288 3.88 -20.61 -13.35
N ARG A 289 3.04 -19.78 -13.96
CA ARG A 289 1.93 -20.21 -14.83
C ARG A 289 2.15 -19.89 -16.31
N LEU A 290 3.26 -19.23 -16.66
CA LEU A 290 3.64 -19.03 -18.05
C LEU A 290 4.17 -20.33 -18.68
N HIS A 291 3.76 -20.59 -19.90
CA HIS A 291 4.20 -21.77 -20.66
C HIS A 291 4.65 -21.37 -22.08
N PRO A 292 5.82 -21.85 -22.56
CA PRO A 292 6.83 -22.62 -21.82
C PRO A 292 7.42 -21.79 -20.66
N MET A 293 7.85 -22.51 -19.60
CA MET A 293 8.36 -21.91 -18.36
C MET A 293 9.50 -20.91 -18.63
N PRO A 294 9.42 -19.68 -18.09
CA PRO A 294 10.50 -18.70 -18.19
C PRO A 294 11.78 -19.16 -17.48
N LYS A 295 12.93 -18.73 -18.00
CA LYS A 295 14.24 -18.99 -17.39
C LYS A 295 14.37 -18.28 -16.03
N SER A 296 13.68 -17.15 -15.86
CA SER A 296 13.61 -16.38 -14.61
C SER A 296 12.70 -16.99 -13.53
N MET A 297 12.18 -18.19 -13.73
CA MET A 297 11.38 -18.90 -12.72
C MET A 297 12.09 -19.00 -11.36
N PRO A 298 13.39 -19.35 -11.24
CA PRO A 298 14.09 -19.35 -9.96
C PRO A 298 14.09 -17.96 -9.28
N ASN A 299 14.26 -16.88 -10.05
CA ASN A 299 14.20 -15.51 -9.56
C ASN A 299 12.80 -15.17 -9.01
N ALA A 300 11.75 -15.60 -9.72
CA ALA A 300 10.37 -15.38 -9.28
C ALA A 300 10.07 -16.14 -7.98
N MET A 301 10.55 -17.38 -7.86
CA MET A 301 10.35 -18.20 -6.64
C MET A 301 11.12 -17.68 -5.43
N ALA A 302 12.19 -16.91 -5.63
CA ALA A 302 12.96 -16.27 -4.56
C ALA A 302 12.28 -15.01 -3.99
N LEU A 303 11.29 -14.45 -4.69
CA LEU A 303 10.55 -13.27 -4.20
C LEU A 303 9.63 -13.63 -3.04
N ASN A 304 9.72 -12.88 -1.96
CA ASN A 304 8.95 -13.08 -0.74
C ASN A 304 7.85 -12.02 -0.58
N TYR A 305 6.79 -12.40 0.14
CA TYR A 305 5.66 -11.54 0.46
C TYR A 305 5.37 -11.62 1.95
N ARG A 306 4.85 -10.53 2.48
CA ARG A 306 4.33 -10.45 3.84
C ARG A 306 2.81 -10.51 3.79
N ASP A 307 2.23 -11.36 4.61
CA ASP A 307 0.81 -11.51 4.77
C ASP A 307 0.29 -10.61 5.91
N PHE A 308 -1.02 -10.48 6.00
CA PHE A 308 -1.62 -9.47 6.83
C PHE A 308 -2.98 -9.94 7.35
N LEU A 309 -3.22 -9.68 8.62
CA LEU A 309 -4.51 -9.90 9.26
C LEU A 309 -5.09 -8.56 9.70
N THR A 310 -6.37 -8.34 9.41
CA THR A 310 -7.16 -7.30 10.04
C THR A 310 -8.18 -7.96 10.96
N VAL A 311 -8.11 -7.66 12.25
CA VAL A 311 -9.14 -8.04 13.22
C VAL A 311 -9.97 -6.79 13.50
N ALA A 312 -11.18 -6.75 12.97
CA ALA A 312 -12.13 -5.68 13.24
C ALA A 312 -12.88 -5.99 14.52
N LEU A 313 -12.87 -5.06 15.48
CA LEU A 313 -13.66 -5.13 16.70
C LEU A 313 -14.80 -4.11 16.64
N MET A 314 -16.00 -4.55 16.92
CA MET A 314 -17.19 -3.72 17.08
C MET A 314 -17.30 -3.33 18.54
N ILE A 315 -17.35 -2.03 18.82
CA ILE A 315 -17.22 -1.49 20.19
C ILE A 315 -18.39 -0.55 20.47
N ARG A 316 -18.98 -0.68 21.64
CA ARG A 316 -19.97 0.26 22.16
C ARG A 316 -19.24 1.48 22.72
N SER A 317 -19.10 2.52 21.90
CA SER A 317 -18.45 3.76 22.31
C SER A 317 -18.80 4.89 21.36
N GLU A 318 -19.27 5.99 21.90
CA GLU A 318 -19.51 7.23 21.15
C GLU A 318 -18.23 8.03 20.92
N ASP A 319 -17.23 7.89 21.78
CA ASP A 319 -15.98 8.66 21.74
C ASP A 319 -14.79 7.78 22.16
N LEU A 320 -14.30 6.98 21.21
CA LEU A 320 -13.19 6.06 21.50
C LEU A 320 -11.85 6.80 21.49
N PHE A 321 -11.39 7.22 20.34
CA PHE A 321 -10.22 8.08 20.10
C PHE A 321 -10.34 8.69 18.70
N PRO A 322 -9.83 9.92 18.49
CA PRO A 322 -10.09 10.67 17.26
C PRO A 322 -9.16 10.29 16.09
N ASP A 323 -8.12 9.48 16.33
CA ASP A 323 -7.15 9.12 15.31
C ASP A 323 -7.79 8.29 14.20
N ASN A 324 -7.40 8.56 12.95
CA ASN A 324 -7.71 7.65 11.85
C ASN A 324 -6.92 6.35 12.04
N TRP A 325 -5.64 6.46 12.45
CA TRP A 325 -4.82 5.30 12.83
C TRP A 325 -3.72 5.66 13.84
N ILE A 326 -3.32 4.65 14.60
CA ILE A 326 -2.27 4.72 15.62
C ILE A 326 -1.21 3.65 15.30
N TYR A 327 0.05 4.06 15.24
CA TYR A 327 1.20 3.15 15.11
C TYR A 327 1.60 2.63 16.48
N ILE A 328 1.69 1.32 16.67
CA ILE A 328 1.93 0.69 17.98
C ILE A 328 3.39 0.25 18.11
N HIS A 329 4.16 1.02 18.86
CA HIS A 329 5.58 0.77 19.11
C HIS A 329 5.84 0.02 20.44
N GLU A 330 4.81 -0.64 20.98
CA GLU A 330 4.92 -1.49 22.16
C GLU A 330 5.39 -2.90 21.79
N ASP A 331 6.39 -3.41 22.52
CA ASP A 331 6.91 -4.78 22.36
C ASP A 331 6.03 -5.87 23.00
N LYS A 332 5.17 -5.47 23.94
CA LYS A 332 4.30 -6.38 24.72
C LYS A 332 3.00 -6.76 24.00
N VAL A 333 2.75 -6.24 22.83
CA VAL A 333 1.60 -6.54 21.98
C VAL A 333 2.05 -6.86 20.57
N LYS A 334 1.30 -7.71 19.87
CA LYS A 334 1.61 -8.11 18.49
C LYS A 334 1.05 -7.15 17.47
N VAL A 335 -0.03 -6.41 17.80
CA VAL A 335 -0.63 -5.44 16.91
C VAL A 335 0.40 -4.40 16.49
N GLY A 336 0.45 -4.10 15.18
CA GLY A 336 1.36 -3.11 14.62
C GLY A 336 0.68 -1.75 14.42
N ARG A 337 -0.57 -1.74 13.99
CA ARG A 337 -1.34 -0.52 13.75
C ARG A 337 -2.80 -0.74 14.14
N ILE A 338 -3.44 0.31 14.66
CA ILE A 338 -4.86 0.31 15.02
C ILE A 338 -5.54 1.42 14.24
N GLN A 339 -6.67 1.13 13.58
CA GLN A 339 -7.48 2.08 12.87
C GLN A 339 -8.82 2.25 13.55
N ASN A 340 -9.35 3.48 13.58
CA ASN A 340 -10.72 3.78 13.97
C ASN A 340 -11.52 4.14 12.72
N PHE A 341 -12.28 3.21 12.16
CA PHE A 341 -12.99 3.40 10.90
C PHE A 341 -14.08 4.48 10.97
N ARG A 342 -14.67 4.72 12.12
CA ARG A 342 -15.58 5.83 12.32
C ARG A 342 -14.89 7.19 12.10
N SER A 343 -13.62 7.33 12.46
CA SER A 343 -12.84 8.54 12.19
C SER A 343 -12.50 8.71 10.71
N TRP A 344 -12.50 7.64 9.91
CA TRP A 344 -12.39 7.72 8.46
C TRP A 344 -13.70 8.18 7.82
N SER A 345 -14.83 7.62 8.25
CA SER A 345 -16.15 8.08 7.87
C SER A 345 -17.20 7.68 8.91
N PRO A 346 -18.15 8.55 9.24
CA PRO A 346 -19.30 8.17 10.09
C PRO A 346 -20.13 7.02 9.51
N GLU A 347 -20.17 6.87 8.19
CA GLU A 347 -20.95 5.82 7.50
C GLU A 347 -20.26 4.43 7.52
N MET A 348 -19.09 4.31 8.14
CA MET A 348 -18.44 3.02 8.37
C MET A 348 -19.04 2.26 9.56
N VAL A 349 -19.87 2.88 10.36
CA VAL A 349 -20.59 2.26 11.48
C VAL A 349 -22.11 2.43 11.29
N PRO A 350 -22.92 1.47 11.78
CA PRO A 350 -24.37 1.54 11.60
C PRO A 350 -25.04 2.56 12.53
N ASP A 351 -24.42 2.93 13.62
CA ASP A 351 -24.97 3.81 14.66
C ASP A 351 -23.85 4.67 15.29
N GLU A 352 -24.17 5.90 15.67
CA GLU A 352 -23.21 6.83 16.30
C GLU A 352 -22.75 6.40 17.69
N ALA A 353 -23.51 5.57 18.40
CA ALA A 353 -23.14 4.96 19.68
C ALA A 353 -22.10 3.82 19.55
N LEU A 354 -21.74 3.48 18.33
CA LEU A 354 -20.84 2.38 18.02
C LEU A 354 -19.56 2.87 17.34
N ALA A 355 -18.48 2.12 17.53
CA ALA A 355 -17.22 2.29 16.82
C ALA A 355 -16.79 0.97 16.20
N CYS A 356 -16.01 1.04 15.11
CA CYS A 356 -15.33 -0.09 14.51
C CYS A 356 -13.83 0.18 14.50
N VAL A 357 -13.05 -0.72 15.10
CA VAL A 357 -11.60 -0.60 15.21
C VAL A 357 -10.93 -1.77 14.54
N GLY A 358 -10.05 -1.51 13.59
CA GLY A 358 -9.24 -2.53 12.91
C GLY A 358 -7.86 -2.65 13.55
N LEU A 359 -7.54 -3.81 14.08
CA LEU A 359 -6.21 -4.14 14.59
C LEU A 359 -5.45 -4.90 13.50
N GLU A 360 -4.30 -4.39 13.12
CA GLU A 360 -3.49 -4.92 12.04
C GLU A 360 -2.33 -5.76 12.56
N TYR A 361 -2.29 -7.01 12.13
CA TYR A 361 -1.26 -7.97 12.45
C TYR A 361 -0.51 -8.37 11.18
N PHE A 362 0.79 -8.23 11.20
CA PHE A 362 1.66 -8.65 10.11
C PHE A 362 2.17 -10.06 10.39
N CYS A 363 1.96 -10.97 9.46
CA CYS A 363 2.20 -12.40 9.63
C CYS A 363 2.78 -13.03 8.35
N PHE A 364 3.04 -14.33 8.41
CA PHE A 364 3.30 -15.14 7.24
C PHE A 364 2.26 -16.26 7.18
N GLU A 365 1.87 -16.64 5.97
CA GLU A 365 1.02 -17.82 5.75
C GLU A 365 1.61 -19.03 6.48
N GLY A 366 0.79 -19.67 7.33
CA GLY A 366 1.19 -20.83 8.12
C GLY A 366 1.84 -20.52 9.47
N ASP A 367 2.10 -19.24 9.82
CA ASP A 367 2.56 -18.92 11.18
C ASP A 367 1.43 -19.03 12.23
N GLY A 368 1.82 -18.88 13.52
CA GLY A 368 0.86 -19.06 14.61
C GLY A 368 -0.28 -18.04 14.66
N LEU A 369 -0.08 -16.82 14.11
CA LEU A 369 -1.15 -15.84 13.98
C LEU A 369 -2.08 -16.21 12.82
N TRP A 370 -1.52 -16.53 11.65
CA TRP A 370 -2.29 -16.91 10.48
C TRP A 370 -3.16 -18.13 10.71
N SER A 371 -2.63 -19.11 11.43
CA SER A 371 -3.29 -20.40 11.68
C SER A 371 -4.24 -20.36 12.90
N SER A 372 -4.31 -19.24 13.62
CA SER A 372 -5.24 -19.09 14.76
C SER A 372 -6.69 -19.05 14.30
N THR A 373 -7.62 -19.50 15.14
CA THR A 373 -9.06 -19.35 14.86
C THR A 373 -9.50 -17.91 14.93
N ASP A 374 -10.60 -17.56 14.31
CA ASP A 374 -11.13 -16.20 14.33
C ASP A 374 -11.49 -15.75 15.75
N GLU A 375 -12.09 -16.63 16.53
CA GLU A 375 -12.40 -16.37 17.95
C GLU A 375 -11.12 -16.09 18.76
N GLY A 376 -10.06 -16.87 18.52
CA GLY A 376 -8.77 -16.68 19.17
C GLY A 376 -8.12 -15.34 18.82
N LEU A 377 -8.22 -14.92 17.56
CA LEU A 377 -7.73 -13.63 17.08
C LEU A 377 -8.54 -12.46 17.62
N ILE A 378 -9.87 -12.58 17.71
CA ILE A 378 -10.76 -11.58 18.31
C ILE A 378 -10.45 -11.42 19.79
N ALA A 379 -10.28 -12.54 20.52
CA ALA A 379 -9.89 -12.51 21.94
C ALA A 379 -8.52 -11.86 22.15
N LEU A 380 -7.53 -12.19 21.29
CA LEU A 380 -6.20 -11.56 21.32
C LEU A 380 -6.30 -10.04 21.10
N ALA A 381 -7.01 -9.63 20.06
CA ALA A 381 -7.19 -8.23 19.69
C ALA A 381 -7.88 -7.43 20.81
N THR A 382 -8.92 -8.00 21.42
CA THR A 382 -9.61 -7.41 22.59
C THR A 382 -8.67 -7.24 23.77
N ALA A 383 -7.90 -8.26 24.09
CA ALA A 383 -6.93 -8.22 25.21
C ALA A 383 -5.81 -7.20 24.96
N GLU A 384 -5.31 -7.08 23.72
CA GLU A 384 -4.27 -6.12 23.37
C GLU A 384 -4.79 -4.68 23.37
N LEU A 385 -6.01 -4.44 22.86
CA LEU A 385 -6.64 -3.12 22.90
C LEU A 385 -6.86 -2.64 24.33
N ALA A 386 -7.30 -3.55 25.23
CA ALA A 386 -7.46 -3.29 26.64
C ALA A 386 -6.11 -3.03 27.35
N ARG A 387 -5.07 -3.82 27.03
CA ARG A 387 -3.71 -3.62 27.57
C ARG A 387 -3.13 -2.26 27.21
N LEU A 388 -3.45 -1.76 26.02
CA LEU A 388 -3.06 -0.42 25.56
C LEU A 388 -3.89 0.70 26.24
N GLY A 389 -4.94 0.35 27.00
CA GLY A 389 -5.84 1.32 27.62
C GLY A 389 -6.71 2.09 26.63
N LEU A 390 -6.98 1.48 25.46
CA LEU A 390 -7.75 2.11 24.39
C LEU A 390 -9.22 1.72 24.38
N CYS A 391 -9.62 0.65 25.11
CA CYS A 391 -11.00 0.19 25.22
C CYS A 391 -11.18 -0.65 26.49
N ASP A 392 -12.38 -0.61 27.08
CA ASP A 392 -12.79 -1.62 28.06
C ASP A 392 -13.22 -2.89 27.31
N PRO A 393 -12.71 -4.08 27.66
CA PRO A 393 -13.10 -5.34 27.01
C PRO A 393 -14.60 -5.61 27.04
N ARG A 394 -15.32 -5.08 28.05
CA ARG A 394 -16.78 -5.23 28.22
C ARG A 394 -17.58 -4.49 27.15
N ASP A 395 -16.98 -3.50 26.49
CA ASP A 395 -17.61 -2.72 25.45
C ASP A 395 -17.45 -3.36 24.06
N VAL A 396 -16.64 -4.40 23.93
CA VAL A 396 -16.51 -5.16 22.68
C VAL A 396 -17.75 -6.04 22.50
N VAL A 397 -18.55 -5.75 21.48
CA VAL A 397 -19.82 -6.43 21.19
C VAL A 397 -19.73 -7.42 20.03
N GLY A 398 -18.65 -7.46 19.32
CA GLY A 398 -18.41 -8.40 18.22
C GLY A 398 -17.05 -8.20 17.55
N GLY A 399 -16.75 -9.05 16.59
CA GLY A 399 -15.51 -8.97 15.83
C GLY A 399 -15.59 -9.76 14.53
N ALA A 400 -14.71 -9.41 13.60
CA ALA A 400 -14.52 -10.12 12.32
C ALA A 400 -13.02 -10.18 11.98
N VAL A 401 -12.62 -11.23 11.28
CA VAL A 401 -11.23 -11.45 10.89
C VAL A 401 -11.11 -11.52 9.37
N VAL A 402 -10.18 -10.78 8.82
CA VAL A 402 -9.83 -10.87 7.40
C VAL A 402 -8.36 -11.23 7.25
N ARG A 403 -8.09 -12.31 6.53
CA ARG A 403 -6.74 -12.73 6.13
C ARG A 403 -6.45 -12.28 4.72
N GLN A 404 -5.38 -11.53 4.55
CA GLN A 404 -4.94 -11.05 3.24
C GLN A 404 -3.55 -11.61 2.92
N GLU A 405 -3.53 -12.55 1.99
CA GLU A 405 -2.30 -13.08 1.44
C GLU A 405 -1.54 -12.03 0.63
N LYS A 406 -0.21 -12.09 0.67
CA LYS A 406 0.68 -11.30 -0.19
C LYS A 406 0.36 -9.80 -0.19
N ALA A 407 0.10 -9.26 1.00
CA ALA A 407 -0.25 -7.84 1.16
C ALA A 407 0.91 -6.90 0.79
N TYR A 408 2.13 -7.31 1.11
CA TYR A 408 3.32 -6.51 0.87
C TYR A 408 4.45 -7.31 0.21
N PRO A 409 5.07 -6.81 -0.87
CA PRO A 409 6.32 -7.37 -1.38
C PRO A 409 7.43 -7.12 -0.35
N VAL A 410 8.24 -8.13 -0.06
CA VAL A 410 9.39 -8.02 0.86
C VAL A 410 10.63 -7.56 0.08
N TYR A 411 11.34 -6.57 0.62
CA TYR A 411 12.54 -6.00 0.04
C TYR A 411 13.77 -6.47 0.81
N ASP A 412 14.20 -7.68 0.52
CA ASP A 412 15.50 -8.21 0.97
C ASP A 412 16.65 -7.71 0.07
N ASP A 413 17.89 -8.05 0.40
CA ASP A 413 19.07 -7.56 -0.33
C ASP A 413 19.15 -8.01 -1.80
N HIS A 414 18.35 -9.02 -2.21
CA HIS A 414 18.43 -9.63 -3.53
C HIS A 414 17.22 -9.34 -4.42
N TYR A 415 16.12 -8.83 -3.85
CA TYR A 415 14.84 -8.65 -4.57
C TYR A 415 14.99 -7.85 -5.87
N ALA A 416 15.80 -6.77 -5.84
CA ALA A 416 15.97 -5.88 -7.00
C ALA A 416 16.59 -6.60 -8.20
N GLY A 417 17.58 -7.46 -7.95
CA GLY A 417 18.19 -8.30 -8.99
C GLY A 417 17.21 -9.33 -9.55
N HIS A 418 16.41 -9.96 -8.69
CA HIS A 418 15.38 -10.91 -9.11
C HIS A 418 14.31 -10.24 -9.97
N VAL A 419 13.79 -9.09 -9.54
CA VAL A 419 12.79 -8.33 -10.30
C VAL A 419 13.36 -7.88 -11.66
N ALA A 420 14.59 -7.39 -11.71
CA ALA A 420 15.24 -6.97 -12.94
C ALA A 420 15.38 -8.12 -13.95
N ALA A 421 15.80 -9.30 -13.50
CA ALA A 421 15.92 -10.49 -14.34
C ALA A 421 14.57 -10.95 -14.90
N ILE A 422 13.52 -10.95 -14.08
CA ILE A 422 12.16 -11.30 -14.49
C ILE A 422 11.66 -10.30 -15.53
N ARG A 423 11.78 -9.00 -15.23
CA ARG A 423 11.36 -7.92 -16.14
C ARG A 423 12.02 -8.06 -17.49
N ALA A 424 13.35 -8.20 -17.52
CA ALA A 424 14.12 -8.28 -18.77
C ALA A 424 13.69 -9.46 -19.66
N GLU A 425 13.50 -10.65 -19.07
CA GLU A 425 13.05 -11.81 -19.82
C GLU A 425 11.61 -11.66 -20.32
N LEU A 426 10.69 -11.26 -19.44
CA LEU A 426 9.26 -11.19 -19.81
C LEU A 426 9.00 -10.08 -20.85
N GLU A 427 9.64 -8.92 -20.72
CA GLU A 427 9.51 -7.83 -21.70
C GLU A 427 10.10 -8.20 -23.07
N ALA A 428 11.19 -8.95 -23.11
CA ALA A 428 11.79 -9.40 -24.37
C ALA A 428 10.98 -10.49 -25.05
N ARG A 429 10.41 -11.42 -24.24
CA ARG A 429 9.73 -12.61 -24.77
C ARG A 429 8.26 -12.37 -25.09
N TYR A 430 7.59 -11.50 -24.34
CA TYR A 430 6.15 -11.29 -24.41
C TYR A 430 5.82 -9.81 -24.65
N PRO A 431 5.82 -9.33 -25.91
CA PRO A 431 5.63 -7.91 -26.22
C PRO A 431 4.27 -7.37 -25.80
N THR A 432 3.25 -8.21 -25.73
CA THR A 432 1.87 -7.84 -25.37
C THR A 432 1.50 -8.14 -23.93
N LEU A 433 2.47 -8.57 -23.09
CA LEU A 433 2.29 -8.73 -21.65
C LEU A 433 2.58 -7.41 -20.93
N GLN A 434 1.69 -6.95 -20.06
CA GLN A 434 1.88 -5.80 -19.19
C GLN A 434 1.73 -6.24 -17.73
N MET A 435 2.77 -6.07 -16.92
CA MET A 435 2.73 -6.29 -15.46
C MET A 435 2.41 -4.97 -14.78
N VAL A 436 1.37 -4.94 -13.94
CA VAL A 436 0.86 -3.71 -13.31
C VAL A 436 0.59 -3.89 -11.82
N GLY A 437 0.48 -2.78 -11.10
CA GLY A 437 0.07 -2.77 -9.71
C GLY A 437 1.17 -3.12 -8.72
N ARG A 438 0.78 -3.45 -7.48
CA ARG A 438 1.71 -3.76 -6.38
C ARG A 438 2.38 -5.12 -6.58
N ASN A 439 1.58 -6.16 -6.62
CA ASN A 439 2.07 -7.54 -6.63
C ASN A 439 2.52 -8.00 -8.01
N GLY A 440 1.89 -7.49 -9.09
CA GLY A 440 2.30 -7.80 -10.46
C GLY A 440 3.67 -7.25 -10.82
N MET A 441 4.14 -6.22 -10.13
CA MET A 441 5.47 -5.64 -10.29
C MET A 441 6.41 -5.93 -9.13
N HIS A 442 5.98 -6.65 -8.10
CA HIS A 442 6.71 -6.82 -6.84
C HIS A 442 7.23 -5.47 -6.30
N ARG A 443 6.37 -4.46 -6.28
CA ARG A 443 6.72 -3.09 -5.93
C ARG A 443 5.70 -2.52 -4.96
N TYR A 444 6.16 -1.78 -3.94
CA TYR A 444 5.28 -1.19 -2.94
C TYR A 444 4.51 0.01 -3.52
N ASN A 445 3.57 -0.29 -4.39
CA ASN A 445 2.67 0.68 -5.00
C ASN A 445 1.45 0.90 -4.10
N ASN A 446 1.12 2.16 -3.79
CA ASN A 446 -0.17 2.52 -3.25
C ASN A 446 -1.24 2.41 -4.36
N GLN A 447 -2.51 2.60 -4.02
CA GLN A 447 -3.60 2.46 -4.99
C GLN A 447 -3.44 3.40 -6.21
N ASP A 448 -3.05 4.64 -6.00
CA ASP A 448 -2.81 5.61 -7.07
C ASP A 448 -1.63 5.25 -7.98
N HIS A 449 -0.53 4.74 -7.41
CA HIS A 449 0.57 4.18 -8.21
C HIS A 449 0.10 2.96 -9.01
N ALA A 450 -0.70 2.08 -8.39
CA ALA A 450 -1.25 0.91 -9.08
C ALA A 450 -2.16 1.33 -10.25
N MET A 451 -3.01 2.35 -10.06
CA MET A 451 -3.82 2.97 -11.11
C MET A 451 -2.95 3.57 -12.21
N MET A 452 -1.91 4.33 -11.86
CA MET A 452 -1.01 4.93 -12.85
C MET A 452 -0.30 3.88 -13.70
N THR A 453 0.19 2.78 -13.11
CA THR A 453 0.79 1.69 -13.91
C THR A 453 -0.21 1.12 -14.92
N ALA A 454 -1.48 1.00 -14.53
CA ALA A 454 -2.54 0.55 -15.43
C ALA A 454 -2.86 1.56 -16.54
N MET A 455 -2.96 2.86 -16.21
CA MET A 455 -3.16 3.92 -17.18
C MET A 455 -2.09 3.92 -18.28
N LEU A 456 -0.83 3.71 -17.88
CA LEU A 456 0.28 3.64 -18.83
C LEU A 456 0.27 2.35 -19.65
N ALA A 457 -0.13 1.23 -19.06
CA ALA A 457 -0.33 -0.02 -19.79
C ALA A 457 -1.43 0.14 -20.85
N VAL A 458 -2.54 0.77 -20.50
CA VAL A 458 -3.62 1.08 -21.44
C VAL A 458 -3.12 1.97 -22.57
N ARG A 459 -2.38 3.04 -22.29
CA ARG A 459 -1.78 3.90 -23.33
C ARG A 459 -0.87 3.12 -24.28
N ASN A 460 -0.04 2.21 -23.74
CA ASN A 460 0.82 1.37 -24.56
C ASN A 460 0.00 0.47 -25.50
N ILE A 461 -1.14 -0.06 -25.05
CA ILE A 461 -2.03 -0.90 -25.86
C ILE A 461 -2.75 -0.06 -26.92
N VAL A 462 -3.36 1.06 -26.53
CA VAL A 462 -4.09 1.96 -27.46
C VAL A 462 -3.17 2.54 -28.53
N GLU A 463 -1.92 2.88 -28.19
CA GLU A 463 -0.91 3.38 -29.14
C GLU A 463 -0.26 2.25 -29.96
N GLY A 464 -0.55 0.97 -29.68
CA GLY A 464 0.00 -0.19 -30.36
C GLY A 464 1.51 -0.38 -30.18
N ARG A 465 2.10 0.22 -29.15
CA ARG A 465 3.55 0.18 -28.88
C ARG A 465 3.90 0.54 -27.42
N ARG A 466 4.94 -0.05 -26.87
CA ARG A 466 5.48 0.30 -25.55
C ARG A 466 6.23 1.63 -25.59
N ARG A 467 5.55 2.72 -25.30
CA ARG A 467 6.12 4.08 -25.22
C ARG A 467 6.33 4.56 -23.80
N HIS A 468 5.51 4.04 -22.90
CA HIS A 468 5.47 4.46 -21.50
C HIS A 468 6.11 3.37 -20.62
N ASP A 469 7.09 3.76 -19.82
CA ASP A 469 7.72 2.84 -18.86
C ASP A 469 6.90 2.80 -17.57
N LEU A 470 6.22 1.68 -17.35
CA LEU A 470 5.42 1.44 -16.14
C LEU A 470 6.29 1.37 -14.88
N TRP A 471 7.55 0.97 -15.05
CA TRP A 471 8.48 0.80 -13.93
C TRP A 471 9.05 2.12 -13.41
N ALA A 472 8.90 3.21 -14.14
CA ALA A 472 9.24 4.56 -13.68
C ALA A 472 8.19 5.16 -12.72
N VAL A 473 7.02 4.53 -12.57
CA VAL A 473 6.02 4.93 -11.57
C VAL A 473 6.58 4.67 -10.17
N ASN A 474 6.39 5.62 -9.23
CA ASN A 474 6.83 5.49 -7.84
C ASN A 474 8.36 5.36 -7.67
N GLU A 475 9.14 6.05 -8.50
CA GLU A 475 10.59 6.18 -8.30
C GLU A 475 10.94 7.31 -7.31
N ASP A 476 10.02 8.27 -7.12
CA ASP A 476 10.21 9.41 -6.23
C ASP A 476 9.92 9.06 -4.77
N ALA A 477 10.98 9.07 -3.96
CA ALA A 477 10.92 8.81 -2.52
C ALA A 477 10.12 9.88 -1.72
N GLU A 478 9.90 11.06 -2.28
CA GLU A 478 9.23 12.20 -1.60
C GLU A 478 7.70 12.09 -1.60
N TYR A 479 7.13 11.10 -2.29
CA TYR A 479 5.70 11.01 -2.55
C TYR A 479 4.83 10.76 -1.31
N HIS A 480 5.34 10.02 -0.33
CA HIS A 480 4.47 9.39 0.66
C HIS A 480 3.95 10.30 1.77
N GLU A 481 4.61 11.42 2.04
CA GLU A 481 4.30 12.21 3.23
C GLU A 481 4.32 13.74 3.01
N ALA A 482 4.79 14.22 1.87
CA ALA A 482 4.83 15.65 1.57
C ALA A 482 3.54 16.09 0.85
N GLY A 483 2.68 16.83 1.55
CA GLY A 483 1.66 17.66 0.92
C GLY A 483 2.30 18.77 0.09
N SER A 484 1.64 19.24 -0.96
CA SER A 484 2.01 20.47 -1.66
C SER A 484 1.73 21.67 -0.76
N GLU A 485 2.68 22.56 -0.57
CA GLU A 485 2.39 23.87 -0.01
C GLU A 485 1.41 24.64 -0.92
N GLY A 486 0.41 25.24 -0.28
CA GLY A 486 -0.68 25.97 -0.95
C GLY A 486 -0.24 27.29 -1.57
N ASP A 487 0.60 27.22 -2.58
CA ASP A 487 0.76 28.26 -3.56
C ASP A 487 0.15 27.73 -4.86
N ASP A 488 -0.86 28.37 -5.43
CA ASP A 488 -1.53 27.93 -6.66
C ASP A 488 -0.54 27.69 -7.81
N ALA A 489 0.59 28.41 -7.81
CA ALA A 489 1.71 28.19 -8.71
C ALA A 489 2.50 26.90 -8.37
N GLY A 490 2.67 26.59 -7.09
CA GLY A 490 3.33 25.35 -6.61
C GLY A 490 2.48 24.12 -6.85
N VAL A 491 1.18 24.20 -6.63
CA VAL A 491 0.20 23.13 -6.94
C VAL A 491 0.18 22.86 -8.44
N ALA A 492 0.13 23.90 -9.27
CA ALA A 492 0.18 23.77 -10.74
C ALA A 492 1.53 23.18 -11.22
N ALA A 493 2.64 23.51 -10.56
CA ALA A 493 3.97 22.95 -10.87
C ALA A 493 4.10 21.50 -10.36
N ALA A 494 3.57 21.18 -9.17
CA ALA A 494 3.54 19.82 -8.63
C ALA A 494 2.60 18.91 -9.43
N LEU A 495 1.46 19.44 -9.89
CA LEU A 495 0.52 18.73 -10.77
C LEU A 495 1.09 18.55 -12.20
N ARG A 496 2.03 19.42 -12.62
CA ARG A 496 2.81 19.30 -13.85
C ARG A 496 4.12 18.54 -13.66
N SER A 497 4.43 18.05 -12.45
CA SER A 497 5.68 17.35 -12.24
C SER A 497 5.66 16.07 -13.10
N GLU A 498 6.49 16.06 -14.13
CA GLU A 498 6.74 14.92 -15.01
C GLU A 498 7.16 13.64 -14.28
N ARG A 499 7.36 13.72 -12.97
CA ARG A 499 7.94 12.68 -12.11
C ARG A 499 6.98 11.55 -11.73
N LEU A 500 5.67 11.74 -11.89
CA LEU A 500 4.68 10.65 -11.79
C LEU A 500 4.29 10.11 -13.17
N VAL A 501 4.61 10.85 -14.24
CA VAL A 501 4.46 10.38 -15.60
C VAL A 501 5.80 9.81 -16.06
N PRO A 502 5.90 8.51 -16.32
CA PRO A 502 7.16 7.90 -16.76
C PRO A 502 7.66 8.53 -18.06
N ARG A 503 8.98 8.61 -18.20
CA ARG A 503 9.60 9.02 -19.45
C ARG A 503 9.20 8.06 -20.56
N ARG A 504 8.93 8.61 -21.75
CA ARG A 504 8.76 7.79 -22.95
C ARG A 504 10.01 6.94 -23.16
N LEU A 505 9.83 5.66 -23.47
CA LEU A 505 10.95 4.80 -23.85
C LEU A 505 11.69 5.45 -25.03
N LYS A 506 13.01 5.57 -24.95
CA LYS A 506 13.80 5.98 -26.11
C LYS A 506 13.58 4.98 -27.21
N LYS A 507 13.37 5.45 -28.45
CA LYS A 507 13.38 4.56 -29.62
C LYS A 507 14.70 3.79 -29.57
N ALA A 508 14.62 2.46 -29.61
CA ALA A 508 15.79 1.67 -29.97
C ALA A 508 16.23 2.15 -31.37
N ALA A 509 17.49 2.57 -31.45
CA ALA A 509 18.09 2.99 -32.71
C ALA A 509 18.29 1.81 -33.65
#